data_d94322bfe17aaf195c60c64d4cf492c2
#
_entry.id   d94322bfe17aaf195c60c64d4cf492c2
#
_cell.length_a   1.000
_cell.length_b   1.000
_cell.length_c   1.000
_cell.angle_alpha   90.00
_cell.angle_beta   90.00
_cell.angle_gamma   90.00
#
_symmetry.space_group_name_H-M   'P 1'
#
loop_
_entity.id
_entity.type
_entity.pdbx_description
1 polymer ?
#
loop_
_entity_poly.entity_id
_entity_poly.type
_entity_poly.pdbx_seq_one_letter_code
_entity_poly.pdbx_strand_id
1 'polypeptide(L)'
;MKKVFAVSVVGAACVFAANAGAEDGKSGFYLTGKAGASVVSLSDQRFLSGDEEETSKYKGGDDHDTVFSGGIAAGYDFYPQFSIPVRTELEFYARGKADSKYNIDKGKGSWSDGYWRDDLKNEVSLNTLMLNAYYDFRNDSAFTPWVSAGIGYARIHQKTTGISTWDYGYGYSGRESLSRSGSADNFAWSLGAGV
;
A
#
# COMPACT_ATOMS: atom_id res chain seq x y z
N MET A 1 -20.66 -10.82 -4.72
CA MET A 1 -20.28 -9.66 -5.55
C MET A 1 -18.85 -9.26 -5.21
N LYS A 2 -17.94 -9.20 -6.20
CA LYS A 2 -16.54 -8.79 -5.98
C LYS A 2 -16.53 -7.27 -5.76
N LYS A 3 -16.15 -6.84 -4.57
CA LYS A 3 -15.98 -5.41 -4.27
C LYS A 3 -14.63 -4.96 -4.83
N VAL A 4 -14.65 -4.05 -5.77
CA VAL A 4 -13.45 -3.40 -6.31
C VAL A 4 -13.12 -2.23 -5.40
N PHE A 5 -12.01 -2.32 -4.67
CA PHE A 5 -11.46 -1.18 -3.94
C PHE A 5 -10.45 -0.49 -4.87
N ALA A 6 -10.63 0.80 -5.09
CA ALA A 6 -9.61 1.60 -5.74
C ALA A 6 -8.59 2.03 -4.66
N VAL A 7 -7.37 1.57 -4.80
CA VAL A 7 -6.26 2.02 -3.97
C VAL A 7 -5.32 2.82 -4.87
N SER A 8 -5.23 4.11 -4.62
CA SER A 8 -4.26 4.98 -5.29
C SER A 8 -3.02 5.10 -4.43
N VAL A 9 -1.87 4.88 -5.01
CA VAL A 9 -0.59 5.03 -4.32
C VAL A 9 0.24 6.08 -5.06
N VAL A 10 0.51 7.18 -4.38
CA VAL A 10 1.47 8.19 -4.82
C VAL A 10 2.72 8.01 -3.97
N GLY A 11 3.86 7.70 -4.59
CA GLY A 11 5.10 7.45 -3.87
C GLY A 11 6.24 8.33 -4.36
N ALA A 12 7.02 8.87 -3.45
CA ALA A 12 8.38 9.34 -3.72
C ALA A 12 9.33 8.21 -3.34
N ALA A 13 9.98 7.60 -4.33
CA ALA A 13 10.97 6.56 -4.08
C ALA A 13 12.37 7.16 -4.22
N CYS A 14 13.18 7.08 -3.17
CA CYS A 14 14.62 7.23 -3.31
C CYS A 14 15.17 5.89 -3.80
N VAL A 15 15.61 5.83 -5.03
CA VAL A 15 16.22 4.63 -5.60
C VAL A 15 17.69 4.62 -5.22
N PHE A 16 18.07 3.73 -4.32
CA PHE A 16 19.47 3.39 -4.13
C PHE A 16 19.78 2.22 -5.07
N ALA A 17 20.29 2.54 -6.25
CA ALA A 17 20.79 1.52 -7.15
C ALA A 17 22.13 1.00 -6.62
N ALA A 18 22.14 -0.12 -5.91
CA ALA A 18 23.32 -0.94 -5.79
C ALA A 18 23.44 -1.73 -7.09
N ASN A 19 24.19 -1.21 -8.05
CA ASN A 19 24.51 -1.94 -9.27
C ASN A 19 25.45 -3.11 -8.92
N ALA A 20 24.89 -4.28 -8.66
CA ALA A 20 25.63 -5.52 -8.80
C ALA A 20 25.65 -5.87 -10.29
N GLY A 21 26.34 -5.03 -11.07
CA GLY A 21 26.57 -5.28 -12.49
C GLY A 21 27.66 -6.33 -12.66
N ALA A 22 27.52 -7.18 -13.68
CA ALA A 22 28.55 -8.11 -14.06
C ALA A 22 29.86 -7.35 -14.39
N GLU A 23 30.95 -7.92 -13.98
CA GLU A 23 32.31 -7.40 -13.98
C GLU A 23 32.88 -7.01 -15.36
N ASP A 24 32.15 -7.25 -16.44
CA ASP A 24 32.65 -7.07 -17.83
C ASP A 24 32.07 -5.85 -18.57
N GLY A 25 31.35 -4.92 -17.93
CA GLY A 25 30.92 -3.67 -18.57
C GLY A 25 30.07 -3.79 -19.86
N LYS A 26 29.80 -5.01 -20.31
CA LYS A 26 29.04 -5.33 -21.54
C LYS A 26 27.68 -5.96 -21.26
N SER A 27 27.43 -6.36 -20.05
CA SER A 27 26.15 -6.96 -19.69
C SER A 27 25.15 -5.85 -19.33
N GLY A 28 23.99 -5.84 -19.97
CA GLY A 28 22.88 -4.95 -19.62
C GLY A 28 22.11 -5.40 -18.39
N PHE A 29 22.40 -6.53 -17.76
CA PHE A 29 21.71 -7.02 -16.57
C PHE A 29 22.12 -6.24 -15.33
N TYR A 30 21.14 -5.90 -14.48
CA TYR A 30 21.37 -5.25 -13.18
C TYR A 30 20.34 -5.67 -12.15
N LEU A 31 20.70 -5.49 -10.87
CA LEU A 31 19.81 -5.63 -9.73
C LEU A 31 19.70 -4.28 -9.01
N THR A 32 18.51 -3.94 -8.58
CA THR A 32 18.24 -2.68 -7.89
C THR A 32 17.48 -2.94 -6.59
N GLY A 33 17.96 -2.33 -5.50
CA GLY A 33 17.21 -2.17 -4.26
C GLY A 33 16.48 -0.82 -4.28
N LYS A 34 15.20 -0.81 -3.89
CA LYS A 34 14.39 0.40 -3.84
C LYS A 34 13.84 0.59 -2.43
N ALA A 35 13.92 1.80 -1.91
CA ALA A 35 13.32 2.18 -0.63
C ALA A 35 12.64 3.52 -0.78
N GLY A 36 11.53 3.72 -0.08
CA GLY A 36 10.80 4.97 -0.18
C GLY A 36 9.64 5.08 0.79
N ALA A 37 8.94 6.19 0.71
CA ALA A 37 7.68 6.43 1.39
C ALA A 37 6.56 6.49 0.36
N SER A 38 5.43 5.89 0.68
CA SER A 38 4.24 5.88 -0.16
C SER A 38 3.07 6.45 0.62
N VAL A 39 2.30 7.33 -0.01
CA VAL A 39 1.01 7.78 0.51
C VAL A 39 -0.06 6.85 -0.05
N VAL A 40 -0.72 6.13 0.83
CA VAL A 40 -1.82 5.23 0.48
C VAL A 40 -3.13 5.96 0.74
N SER A 41 -3.91 6.18 -0.30
CA SER A 41 -5.24 6.75 -0.23
C SER A 41 -6.28 5.64 -0.34
N LEU A 42 -7.12 5.52 0.66
CA LEU A 42 -8.24 4.59 0.69
C LEU A 42 -9.52 5.38 0.45
N SER A 43 -10.11 5.22 -0.73
CA SER A 43 -11.39 5.84 -1.08
C SER A 43 -12.49 4.79 -1.18
N ASP A 44 -13.75 5.23 -1.02
CA ASP A 44 -14.95 4.37 -1.14
C ASP A 44 -15.05 3.20 -0.14
N GLN A 45 -14.60 3.40 1.09
CA GLN A 45 -14.80 2.42 2.15
C GLN A 45 -16.30 2.35 2.53
N ARG A 46 -16.95 1.25 2.20
CA ARG A 46 -18.34 0.96 2.58
C ARG A 46 -18.39 -0.24 3.49
N PHE A 47 -18.80 -0.04 4.70
CA PHE A 47 -19.05 -1.11 5.66
C PHE A 47 -20.54 -1.45 5.61
N LEU A 48 -20.86 -2.70 5.30
CA LEU A 48 -22.21 -3.25 5.40
C LEU A 48 -22.27 -4.05 6.71
N SER A 49 -22.96 -3.52 7.69
CA SER A 49 -23.29 -4.23 8.91
C SER A 49 -24.82 -4.42 8.96
N GLY A 50 -25.26 -5.64 9.15
CA GLY A 50 -26.66 -5.99 9.33
C GLY A 50 -27.15 -7.08 8.38
N ASP A 51 -28.14 -7.85 8.85
CA ASP A 51 -28.96 -8.75 8.07
C ASP A 51 -29.89 -7.95 7.15
N GLU A 52 -30.51 -8.60 6.15
CA GLU A 52 -31.10 -8.02 4.94
C GLU A 52 -32.16 -6.91 5.11
N GLU A 53 -32.60 -6.57 6.31
CA GLU A 53 -33.68 -5.57 6.55
C GLU A 53 -33.21 -4.21 7.14
N GLU A 54 -32.02 -4.10 7.74
CA GLU A 54 -31.48 -2.80 8.20
C GLU A 54 -30.02 -2.60 7.77
N THR A 55 -29.83 -2.07 6.59
CA THR A 55 -28.49 -1.76 6.07
C THR A 55 -28.03 -0.39 6.58
N SER A 56 -27.40 -0.34 7.75
CA SER A 56 -26.68 0.85 8.18
C SER A 56 -25.41 1.01 7.33
N LYS A 57 -25.45 1.97 6.41
CA LYS A 57 -24.31 2.33 5.56
C LYS A 57 -23.41 3.29 6.32
N TYR A 58 -22.38 2.79 6.96
CA TYR A 58 -21.32 3.66 7.47
C TYR A 58 -20.38 4.01 6.31
N LYS A 59 -20.31 5.29 5.98
CA LYS A 59 -19.35 5.82 5.01
C LYS A 59 -18.06 6.14 5.78
N GLY A 60 -17.02 5.33 5.57
CA GLY A 60 -15.67 5.66 6.02
C GLY A 60 -15.18 6.90 5.28
N GLY A 61 -14.50 7.81 5.99
CA GLY A 61 -13.87 8.98 5.38
C GLY A 61 -12.72 8.58 4.44
N ASP A 62 -12.30 9.51 3.60
CA ASP A 62 -11.06 9.40 2.84
C ASP A 62 -9.89 9.49 3.84
N ASP A 63 -9.09 8.45 3.90
CA ASP A 63 -7.96 8.35 4.81
C ASP A 63 -6.66 8.26 4.01
N HIS A 64 -5.66 9.02 4.45
CA HIS A 64 -4.35 9.05 3.84
C HIS A 64 -3.32 8.65 4.89
N ASP A 65 -2.59 7.59 4.63
CA ASP A 65 -1.50 7.18 5.51
C ASP A 65 -0.19 7.10 4.73
N THR A 66 0.88 7.55 5.38
CA THR A 66 2.23 7.49 4.82
C THR A 66 2.94 6.27 5.35
N VAL A 67 3.26 5.33 4.47
CA VAL A 67 3.90 4.08 4.83
C VAL A 67 5.29 3.98 4.21
N PHE A 68 6.22 3.44 4.97
CA PHE A 68 7.51 3.04 4.43
C PHE A 68 7.35 1.85 3.50
N SER A 69 8.14 1.85 2.45
CA SER A 69 8.06 0.84 1.41
C SER A 69 9.43 0.50 0.89
N GLY A 70 9.59 -0.73 0.41
CA GLY A 70 10.83 -1.19 -0.16
C GLY A 70 10.60 -2.31 -1.17
N GLY A 71 11.55 -2.46 -2.06
CA GLY A 71 11.48 -3.45 -3.11
C GLY A 71 12.82 -3.82 -3.68
N ILE A 72 12.80 -4.85 -4.50
CA ILE A 72 13.93 -5.30 -5.29
C ILE A 72 13.48 -5.44 -6.74
N ALA A 73 14.38 -5.15 -7.68
CA ALA A 73 14.12 -5.35 -9.08
C ALA A 73 15.31 -5.99 -9.77
N ALA A 74 15.02 -6.85 -10.74
CA ALA A 74 16.00 -7.34 -11.70
C ALA A 74 15.67 -6.72 -13.05
N GLY A 75 16.67 -6.12 -13.70
CA GLY A 75 16.45 -5.38 -14.94
C GLY A 75 17.49 -5.68 -16.02
N TYR A 76 17.15 -5.20 -17.20
CA TYR A 76 18.03 -5.24 -18.34
C TYR A 76 18.05 -3.85 -19.02
N ASP A 77 19.26 -3.27 -19.13
CA ASP A 77 19.53 -2.05 -19.90
C ASP A 77 19.96 -2.43 -21.32
N PHE A 78 19.18 -2.01 -22.30
CA PHE A 78 19.46 -2.29 -23.72
C PHE A 78 20.54 -1.37 -24.32
N TYR A 79 20.92 -0.32 -23.60
CA TYR A 79 21.86 0.66 -24.13
C TYR A 79 23.27 0.12 -24.37
N PRO A 80 23.89 -0.66 -23.44
CA PRO A 80 25.25 -1.12 -23.62
C PRO A 80 25.48 -2.00 -24.85
N GLN A 81 24.46 -2.77 -25.25
CA GLN A 81 24.59 -3.69 -26.40
C GLN A 81 23.94 -3.16 -27.68
N PHE A 82 22.86 -2.40 -27.56
CA PHE A 82 22.02 -2.03 -28.70
C PHE A 82 21.93 -0.52 -28.92
N SER A 83 22.53 0.31 -28.04
CA SER A 83 22.41 1.77 -28.04
C SER A 83 20.94 2.26 -28.00
N ILE A 84 20.04 1.46 -27.43
CA ILE A 84 18.63 1.78 -27.25
C ILE A 84 18.45 2.30 -25.83
N PRO A 85 17.98 3.55 -25.61
CA PRO A 85 17.86 4.15 -24.29
C PRO A 85 16.63 3.64 -23.54
N VAL A 86 16.47 2.32 -23.47
CA VAL A 86 15.34 1.64 -22.82
C VAL A 86 15.90 0.65 -21.82
N ARG A 87 15.24 0.58 -20.67
CA ARG A 87 15.46 -0.45 -19.63
C ARG A 87 14.15 -1.14 -19.31
N THR A 88 14.22 -2.41 -18.96
CA THR A 88 13.08 -3.17 -18.45
C THR A 88 13.40 -3.73 -17.07
N GLU A 89 12.43 -3.77 -16.17
CA GLU A 89 12.59 -4.30 -14.81
C GLU A 89 11.41 -5.18 -14.43
N LEU A 90 11.72 -6.32 -13.86
CA LEU A 90 10.77 -7.09 -13.05
C LEU A 90 10.98 -6.68 -11.59
N GLU A 91 9.99 -6.06 -11.00
CA GLU A 91 10.03 -5.47 -9.68
C GLU A 91 9.07 -6.15 -8.71
N PHE A 92 9.56 -6.52 -7.54
CA PHE A 92 8.74 -6.83 -6.38
C PHE A 92 8.86 -5.70 -5.37
N TYR A 93 7.72 -5.15 -4.96
CA TYR A 93 7.65 -4.04 -4.05
C TYR A 93 6.66 -4.30 -2.92
N ALA A 94 7.11 -4.17 -1.67
CA ALA A 94 6.30 -4.34 -0.47
C ALA A 94 6.10 -2.99 0.20
N ARG A 95 4.84 -2.70 0.56
CA ARG A 95 4.48 -1.51 1.32
C ARG A 95 4.09 -1.91 2.72
N GLY A 96 4.56 -1.13 3.70
CA GLY A 96 4.20 -1.29 5.09
C GLY A 96 2.69 -1.20 5.31
N LYS A 97 2.27 -1.49 6.51
CA LYS A 97 0.86 -1.44 6.88
C LYS A 97 0.41 0.02 6.98
N ALA A 98 -0.66 0.36 6.28
CA ALA A 98 -1.45 1.55 6.53
C ALA A 98 -2.48 1.23 7.61
N ASP A 99 -2.46 1.98 8.70
CA ASP A 99 -3.32 1.79 9.84
C ASP A 99 -4.38 2.91 9.90
N SER A 100 -5.64 2.53 9.91
CA SER A 100 -6.75 3.45 10.14
C SER A 100 -7.51 3.05 11.39
N LYS A 101 -7.74 4.01 12.28
CA LYS A 101 -8.51 3.82 13.51
C LYS A 101 -9.72 4.72 13.50
N TYR A 102 -10.88 4.11 13.64
CA TYR A 102 -12.15 4.82 13.74
C TYR A 102 -12.80 4.52 15.10
N ASN A 103 -13.21 5.58 15.81
CA ASN A 103 -14.10 5.45 16.94
C ASN A 103 -15.52 5.42 16.39
N ILE A 104 -16.23 4.30 16.55
CA ILE A 104 -17.58 4.11 15.99
C ILE A 104 -18.61 4.67 16.94
N ASP A 105 -18.47 4.37 18.24
CA ASP A 105 -19.39 4.81 19.28
C ASP A 105 -18.68 4.92 20.63
N LYS A 106 -19.14 5.85 21.44
CA LYS A 106 -18.71 6.04 22.83
C LYS A 106 -19.81 6.67 23.63
N GLY A 107 -20.01 6.22 24.84
CA GLY A 107 -21.01 6.80 25.73
C GLY A 107 -20.62 6.66 27.19
N LYS A 108 -21.31 7.42 28.02
CA LYS A 108 -21.24 7.33 29.49
C LYS A 108 -22.61 6.95 30.01
N GLY A 109 -22.65 5.97 30.92
CA GLY A 109 -23.87 5.59 31.61
C GLY A 109 -24.34 6.71 32.53
N SER A 110 -25.66 7.00 32.54
CA SER A 110 -26.25 8.09 33.34
C SER A 110 -26.31 7.79 34.82
N TRP A 111 -26.11 6.55 35.25
CA TRP A 111 -26.32 6.12 36.65
C TRP A 111 -25.08 5.54 37.33
N SER A 112 -23.98 5.42 36.59
CA SER A 112 -22.68 5.01 37.11
C SER A 112 -21.61 5.71 36.27
N ASP A 113 -20.41 5.91 36.84
CA ASP A 113 -19.26 6.39 36.04
C ASP A 113 -18.80 5.41 34.92
N GLY A 114 -19.70 4.54 34.53
CA GLY A 114 -19.46 3.56 33.46
C GLY A 114 -19.30 4.20 32.09
N TYR A 115 -18.44 3.64 31.28
CA TYR A 115 -18.25 4.03 29.88
C TYR A 115 -18.20 2.81 28.96
N TRP A 116 -18.58 3.03 27.72
CA TRP A 116 -18.33 2.06 26.64
C TRP A 116 -17.66 2.78 25.46
N ARG A 117 -16.88 2.02 24.75
CA ARG A 117 -16.17 2.51 23.59
C ARG A 117 -15.99 1.39 22.57
N ASP A 118 -16.40 1.65 21.35
CA ASP A 118 -16.25 0.78 20.21
C ASP A 118 -15.28 1.40 19.21
N ASP A 119 -14.13 0.75 19.06
CA ASP A 119 -13.07 1.16 18.12
C ASP A 119 -12.97 0.14 16.99
N LEU A 120 -12.79 0.62 15.77
CA LEU A 120 -12.50 -0.19 14.60
C LEU A 120 -11.08 0.13 14.13
N LYS A 121 -10.24 -0.90 14.09
CA LYS A 121 -8.89 -0.81 13.53
C LYS A 121 -8.87 -1.51 12.20
N ASN A 122 -8.43 -0.80 11.15
CA ASN A 122 -8.23 -1.36 9.83
C ASN A 122 -6.74 -1.29 9.48
N GLU A 123 -6.15 -2.43 9.13
CA GLU A 123 -4.78 -2.57 8.68
C GLU A 123 -4.78 -3.03 7.23
N VAL A 124 -4.13 -2.28 6.36
CA VAL A 124 -4.00 -2.61 4.93
C VAL A 124 -2.53 -2.72 4.57
N SER A 125 -2.14 -3.82 3.96
CA SER A 125 -0.82 -3.99 3.36
C SER A 125 -0.95 -4.28 1.87
N LEU A 126 0.02 -3.79 1.08
CA LEU A 126 0.01 -3.88 -0.36
C LEU A 126 1.37 -4.36 -0.88
N ASN A 127 1.35 -5.48 -1.58
CA ASN A 127 2.51 -6.00 -2.29
C ASN A 127 2.23 -5.98 -3.80
N THR A 128 3.23 -5.61 -4.59
CA THR A 128 3.10 -5.57 -6.05
C THR A 128 4.23 -6.32 -6.72
N LEU A 129 3.89 -6.99 -7.81
CA LEU A 129 4.85 -7.55 -8.78
C LEU A 129 4.59 -6.86 -10.11
N MET A 130 5.57 -6.10 -10.59
CA MET A 130 5.42 -5.22 -11.75
C MET A 130 6.46 -5.53 -12.81
N LEU A 131 6.05 -5.45 -14.07
CA LEU A 131 6.93 -5.35 -15.21
C LEU A 131 6.94 -3.89 -15.67
N ASN A 132 8.06 -3.23 -15.52
CA ASN A 132 8.24 -1.81 -15.83
C ASN A 132 9.15 -1.67 -17.06
N ALA A 133 8.85 -0.69 -17.90
CA ALA A 133 9.72 -0.22 -18.97
C ALA A 133 10.08 1.26 -18.69
N TYR A 134 11.33 1.59 -18.89
CA TYR A 134 11.90 2.93 -18.68
C TYR A 134 12.47 3.42 -20.02
N TYR A 135 12.29 4.70 -20.28
CA TYR A 135 12.97 5.41 -21.35
C TYR A 135 13.87 6.47 -20.73
N ASP A 136 15.19 6.35 -20.97
CA ASP A 136 16.21 7.25 -20.42
C ASP A 136 16.55 8.31 -21.44
N PHE A 137 16.34 9.58 -21.08
CA PHE A 137 16.76 10.74 -21.87
C PHE A 137 18.25 11.00 -21.64
N ARG A 138 19.08 10.18 -22.27
CA ARG A 138 20.53 10.25 -22.10
C ARG A 138 21.07 11.56 -22.68
N ASN A 139 21.92 12.21 -21.91
CA ASN A 139 22.58 13.47 -22.24
C ASN A 139 23.98 13.49 -21.64
N ASP A 140 24.76 14.52 -21.91
CA ASP A 140 26.14 14.66 -21.43
C ASP A 140 26.23 15.21 -20.00
N SER A 141 25.11 15.39 -19.30
CA SER A 141 25.10 15.85 -17.91
C SER A 141 25.20 14.67 -16.93
N ALA A 142 25.48 14.99 -15.66
CA ALA A 142 25.48 14.02 -14.58
C ALA A 142 24.07 13.46 -14.24
N PHE A 143 23.02 14.02 -14.82
CA PHE A 143 21.64 13.64 -14.56
C PHE A 143 21.02 13.07 -15.83
N THR A 144 20.45 11.89 -15.72
CA THR A 144 19.72 11.25 -16.82
C THR A 144 18.23 11.20 -16.48
N PRO A 145 17.42 12.13 -17.01
CA PRO A 145 15.97 12.05 -16.84
C PRO A 145 15.40 10.77 -17.45
N TRP A 146 14.37 10.23 -16.83
CA TRP A 146 13.68 9.05 -17.33
C TRP A 146 12.16 9.15 -17.13
N VAL A 147 11.43 8.44 -17.95
CA VAL A 147 10.01 8.16 -17.77
C VAL A 147 9.79 6.67 -17.77
N SER A 148 8.78 6.21 -17.07
CA SER A 148 8.46 4.78 -17.00
C SER A 148 6.97 4.52 -17.08
N ALA A 149 6.64 3.34 -17.58
CA ALA A 149 5.32 2.76 -17.50
C ALA A 149 5.42 1.29 -17.11
N GLY A 150 4.47 0.80 -16.34
CA GLY A 150 4.48 -0.57 -15.89
C GLY A 150 3.08 -1.16 -15.75
N ILE A 151 3.02 -2.47 -15.84
CA ILE A 151 1.83 -3.28 -15.60
C ILE A 151 2.19 -4.43 -14.69
N GLY A 152 1.22 -4.93 -13.93
CA GLY A 152 1.51 -6.02 -13.03
C GLY A 152 0.32 -6.44 -12.18
N TYR A 153 0.66 -7.01 -11.06
CA TYR A 153 -0.23 -7.64 -10.13
C TYR A 153 -0.05 -7.03 -8.74
N ALA A 154 -1.16 -6.69 -8.10
CA ALA A 154 -1.20 -6.15 -6.77
C ALA A 154 -1.98 -7.07 -5.84
N ARG A 155 -1.36 -7.48 -4.73
CA ARG A 155 -2.01 -8.22 -3.68
C ARG A 155 -2.24 -7.31 -2.48
N ILE A 156 -3.51 -7.07 -2.18
CA ILE A 156 -3.95 -6.30 -1.03
C ILE A 156 -4.33 -7.28 0.05
N HIS A 157 -3.77 -7.10 1.25
CA HIS A 157 -4.18 -7.84 2.44
C HIS A 157 -4.77 -6.85 3.44
N GLN A 158 -6.02 -7.08 3.83
CA GLN A 158 -6.75 -6.25 4.77
C GLN A 158 -7.09 -7.06 6.01
N LYS A 159 -6.85 -6.47 7.19
CA LYS A 159 -7.29 -6.99 8.48
C LYS A 159 -8.08 -5.91 9.20
N THR A 160 -9.33 -6.22 9.51
CA THR A 160 -10.21 -5.36 10.29
C THR A 160 -10.37 -5.96 11.68
N THR A 161 -10.18 -5.18 12.72
CA THR A 161 -10.34 -5.58 14.11
C THR A 161 -11.32 -4.62 14.78
N GLY A 162 -12.45 -5.14 15.22
CA GLY A 162 -13.38 -4.44 16.10
C GLY A 162 -12.96 -4.68 17.56
N ILE A 163 -12.94 -3.62 18.35
CA ILE A 163 -12.59 -3.66 19.77
C ILE A 163 -13.69 -2.96 20.54
N SER A 164 -14.42 -3.72 21.35
CA SER A 164 -15.42 -3.19 22.31
C SER A 164 -14.80 -3.18 23.69
N THR A 165 -14.82 -2.04 24.33
CA THR A 165 -14.36 -1.87 25.70
C THR A 165 -15.49 -1.28 26.53
N TRP A 166 -15.80 -1.88 27.67
CA TRP A 166 -16.80 -1.39 28.60
C TRP A 166 -16.30 -1.44 30.03
N ASP A 167 -16.74 -0.48 30.80
CA ASP A 167 -16.54 -0.40 32.23
C ASP A 167 -17.85 0.10 32.84
N TYR A 168 -18.50 -0.74 33.64
CA TYR A 168 -19.76 -0.41 34.31
C TYR A 168 -19.56 0.07 35.76
N GLY A 169 -18.31 0.27 36.19
CA GLY A 169 -17.98 0.55 37.57
C GLY A 169 -18.07 -0.71 38.46
N TYR A 170 -17.79 -0.58 39.74
CA TYR A 170 -17.84 -1.67 40.73
C TYR A 170 -17.02 -2.93 40.36
N GLY A 171 -15.97 -2.78 39.56
CA GLY A 171 -15.11 -3.91 39.13
C GLY A 171 -15.61 -4.71 37.97
N TYR A 172 -16.69 -4.31 37.32
CA TYR A 172 -17.21 -4.95 36.10
C TYR A 172 -16.70 -4.20 34.87
N SER A 173 -15.57 -4.61 34.36
CA SER A 173 -15.02 -4.12 33.10
C SER A 173 -14.65 -5.27 32.19
N GLY A 174 -14.70 -5.05 30.88
CA GLY A 174 -14.34 -6.05 29.90
C GLY A 174 -13.86 -5.44 28.60
N ARG A 175 -13.17 -6.27 27.84
CA ARG A 175 -12.73 -5.95 26.50
C ARG A 175 -12.89 -7.16 25.62
N GLU A 176 -13.58 -6.97 24.51
CA GLU A 176 -13.73 -7.99 23.49
C GLU A 176 -13.14 -7.51 22.17
N SER A 177 -12.53 -8.41 21.41
CA SER A 177 -12.00 -8.10 20.10
C SER A 177 -12.37 -9.18 19.09
N LEU A 178 -12.90 -8.77 17.96
CA LEU A 178 -13.20 -9.62 16.83
C LEU A 178 -12.36 -9.15 15.64
N SER A 179 -11.61 -10.07 15.02
CA SER A 179 -10.81 -9.74 13.84
C SER A 179 -11.25 -10.57 12.63
N ARG A 180 -11.30 -9.92 11.48
CA ARG A 180 -11.55 -10.55 10.19
C ARG A 180 -10.47 -10.11 9.20
N SER A 181 -9.91 -11.06 8.46
CA SER A 181 -8.92 -10.77 7.42
C SER A 181 -9.39 -11.25 6.06
N GLY A 182 -8.96 -10.55 5.02
CA GLY A 182 -9.23 -10.91 3.64
C GLY A 182 -8.06 -10.48 2.75
N SER A 183 -7.93 -11.14 1.60
CA SER A 183 -6.98 -10.75 0.56
C SER A 183 -7.72 -10.54 -0.74
N ALA A 184 -7.31 -9.57 -1.51
CA ALA A 184 -7.80 -9.31 -2.85
C ALA A 184 -6.61 -9.15 -3.80
N ASP A 185 -6.76 -9.70 -4.98
CA ASP A 185 -5.78 -9.68 -6.04
C ASP A 185 -6.31 -8.81 -7.17
N ASN A 186 -5.50 -7.85 -7.64
CA ASN A 186 -5.91 -6.87 -8.61
C ASN A 186 -4.84 -6.67 -9.69
N PHE A 187 -5.27 -6.26 -10.86
CA PHE A 187 -4.38 -5.70 -11.86
C PHE A 187 -3.83 -4.36 -11.38
N ALA A 188 -2.54 -4.13 -11.61
CA ALA A 188 -1.86 -2.89 -11.26
C ALA A 188 -1.20 -2.28 -12.50
N TRP A 189 -1.12 -0.97 -12.52
CA TRP A 189 -0.35 -0.20 -13.49
C TRP A 189 0.37 0.93 -12.80
N SER A 190 1.46 1.39 -13.40
CA SER A 190 2.27 2.48 -12.88
C SER A 190 2.72 3.42 -13.99
N LEU A 191 2.87 4.69 -13.63
CA LEU A 191 3.59 5.69 -14.42
C LEU A 191 4.58 6.37 -13.50
N GLY A 192 5.76 6.66 -14.00
CA GLY A 192 6.83 7.29 -13.24
C GLY A 192 7.69 8.21 -14.08
N ALA A 193 8.34 9.15 -13.41
CA ALA A 193 9.38 10.00 -13.96
C ALA A 193 10.40 10.33 -12.88
N GLY A 194 11.64 10.56 -13.26
CA GLY A 194 12.72 10.90 -12.34
C GLY A 194 14.02 11.25 -13.05
N VAL A 195 15.08 11.38 -12.29
CA VAL A 195 16.44 11.64 -12.74
C VAL A 195 17.40 10.75 -11.97
#